data_eeb4bac0097aed04f4b34e345b898a6f
#
_entry.id   eeb4bac0097aed04f4b34e345b898a6f
#
_cell.length_a   1.000
_cell.length_b   1.000
_cell.length_c   1.000
_cell.angle_alpha   90.00
_cell.angle_beta   90.00
_cell.angle_gamma   90.00
#
_symmetry.space_group_name_H-M   'P 1'
#
loop_
_entity.id
_entity.type
_entity.pdbx_description
1 polymer ?
#
loop_
_entity_poly.entity_id
_entity_poly.type
_entity_poly.pdbx_seq_one_letter_code
_entity_poly.pdbx_strand_id
1 'polypeptide(L)'
;MDKKVIEIAKLYAQKVRERLPVEMIILYGSHVKGTATKSSDIDIAVVVDKIRGDYLKLSADLFGLVRGVNKRIEPVLLCRSKDRSGFLESVIKSGKIIYKSEH
;
A
#
# COMPACT_ATOMS: atom_id res chain seq x y z
N MET A 1 -15.33 -3.46 8.46
CA MET A 1 -14.00 -3.91 7.99
C MET A 1 -13.31 -4.71 9.07
N ASP A 2 -12.61 -5.78 8.68
CA ASP A 2 -11.92 -6.66 9.63
C ASP A 2 -10.78 -5.93 10.34
N LYS A 3 -10.81 -5.91 11.66
CA LYS A 3 -9.78 -5.26 12.48
C LYS A 3 -8.40 -5.88 12.27
N LYS A 4 -8.34 -7.19 12.03
CA LYS A 4 -7.06 -7.86 11.80
C LYS A 4 -6.39 -7.38 10.52
N VAL A 5 -7.18 -7.15 9.47
CA VAL A 5 -6.65 -6.65 8.20
C VAL A 5 -6.10 -5.24 8.39
N ILE A 6 -6.79 -4.39 9.14
CA ILE A 6 -6.32 -3.04 9.43
C ILE A 6 -5.01 -3.09 10.21
N GLU A 7 -4.91 -3.96 11.21
CA GLU A 7 -3.69 -4.12 12.00
C GLU A 7 -2.52 -4.60 11.13
N ILE A 8 -2.77 -5.55 10.25
CA ILE A 8 -1.77 -6.04 9.30
C ILE A 8 -1.30 -4.89 8.41
N ALA A 9 -2.23 -4.11 7.87
CA ALA A 9 -1.90 -2.98 7.01
C ALA A 9 -1.07 -1.93 7.76
N LYS A 10 -1.42 -1.65 9.01
CA LYS A 10 -0.67 -0.68 9.84
C LYS A 10 0.74 -1.17 10.13
N LEU A 11 0.89 -2.45 10.44
CA LEU A 11 2.21 -3.02 10.70
C LEU A 11 3.09 -2.97 9.45
N TYR A 12 2.51 -3.32 8.30
CA TYR A 12 3.23 -3.23 7.03
C TYR A 12 3.63 -1.79 6.74
N ALA A 13 2.70 -0.83 6.93
CA ALA A 13 2.99 0.58 6.72
C ALA A 13 4.15 1.06 7.57
N GLN A 14 4.22 0.63 8.82
CA GLN A 14 5.33 0.99 9.70
C GLN A 14 6.67 0.50 9.14
N LYS A 15 6.71 -0.74 8.66
CA LYS A 15 7.94 -1.30 8.09
C LYS A 15 8.35 -0.59 6.81
N VAL A 16 7.39 -0.23 5.97
CA VAL A 16 7.67 0.52 4.74
C VAL A 16 8.26 1.89 5.07
N ARG A 17 7.69 2.57 6.06
CA ARG A 17 8.15 3.90 6.45
C ARG A 17 9.57 3.90 7.00
N GLU A 18 10.03 2.79 7.54
CA GLU A 18 11.41 2.64 8.00
C GLU A 18 12.40 2.53 6.84
N ARG A 19 11.91 2.19 5.64
CA ARG A 19 12.75 1.93 4.46
C ARG A 19 12.78 3.07 3.46
N LEU A 20 11.66 3.77 3.28
CA LEU A 20 11.61 4.85 2.27
C LEU A 20 10.61 5.92 2.69
N PRO A 21 10.83 7.16 2.22
CA PRO A 21 9.87 8.23 2.47
C PRO A 21 8.64 8.00 1.62
N VAL A 22 7.48 7.92 2.26
CA VAL A 22 6.21 7.71 1.57
C VAL A 22 5.27 8.87 1.85
N GLU A 23 4.42 9.17 0.87
CA GLU A 23 3.41 10.20 1.01
C GLU A 23 2.13 9.65 1.62
N MET A 24 1.70 8.46 1.16
CA MET A 24 0.51 7.79 1.67
C MET A 24 0.67 6.28 1.58
N ILE A 25 -0.06 5.58 2.45
CA ILE A 25 -0.23 4.13 2.37
C ILE A 25 -1.72 3.88 2.50
N ILE A 26 -2.31 3.17 1.53
CA ILE A 26 -3.75 3.03 1.39
C ILE A 26 -4.12 1.56 1.25
N LEU A 27 -5.06 1.10 2.08
CA LEU A 27 -5.67 -0.21 1.93
C LEU A 27 -6.82 -0.08 0.94
N TYR A 28 -6.85 -0.91 -0.10
CA TYR A 28 -7.89 -0.84 -1.12
C TYR A 28 -8.31 -2.24 -1.56
N GLY A 29 -9.19 -2.33 -2.53
CA GLY A 29 -9.61 -3.60 -3.11
C GLY A 29 -10.71 -4.29 -2.31
N SER A 30 -10.74 -5.62 -2.36
CA SER A 30 -11.86 -6.42 -1.84
C SER A 30 -12.13 -6.23 -0.35
N HIS A 31 -11.10 -6.03 0.47
CA HIS A 31 -11.28 -5.83 1.91
C HIS A 31 -12.01 -4.53 2.24
N VAL A 32 -11.80 -3.51 1.42
CA VAL A 32 -12.50 -2.23 1.61
C VAL A 32 -13.90 -2.29 1.03
N LYS A 33 -14.09 -3.00 -0.09
CA LYS A 33 -15.38 -3.13 -0.75
C LYS A 33 -16.36 -4.07 -0.03
N GLY A 34 -15.89 -4.83 0.93
CA GLY A 34 -16.72 -5.79 1.65
C GLY A 34 -16.94 -7.11 0.91
N THR A 35 -16.15 -7.39 -0.11
CA THR A 35 -16.27 -8.61 -0.91
C THR A 35 -15.16 -9.63 -0.61
N ALA A 36 -14.30 -9.34 0.36
CA ALA A 36 -13.18 -10.21 0.69
C ALA A 36 -13.61 -11.49 1.38
N THR A 37 -12.83 -12.55 1.12
CA THR A 37 -12.90 -13.81 1.85
C THR A 37 -11.63 -13.97 2.67
N LYS A 38 -11.54 -15.07 3.43
CA LYS A 38 -10.35 -15.35 4.25
C LYS A 38 -9.08 -15.52 3.42
N SER A 39 -9.22 -15.89 2.16
CA SER A 39 -8.08 -16.10 1.27
C SER A 39 -7.79 -14.91 0.34
N SER A 40 -8.57 -13.83 0.44
CA SER A 40 -8.37 -12.66 -0.42
C SER A 40 -7.05 -11.96 -0.11
N ASP A 41 -6.41 -11.43 -1.16
CA ASP A 41 -5.20 -10.62 -1.00
C ASP A 41 -5.53 -9.34 -0.24
N ILE A 42 -4.53 -8.83 0.46
CA ILE A 42 -4.62 -7.55 1.15
C ILE A 42 -3.90 -6.52 0.27
N ASP A 43 -4.68 -5.75 -0.49
CA ASP A 43 -4.13 -4.81 -1.45
C ASP A 43 -3.71 -3.52 -0.76
N ILE A 44 -2.43 -3.19 -0.84
CA ILE A 44 -1.87 -2.00 -0.21
C ILE A 44 -1.13 -1.16 -1.24
N ALA A 45 -1.56 0.08 -1.41
CA ALA A 45 -0.88 1.04 -2.27
C ALA A 45 0.10 1.86 -1.44
N VAL A 46 1.35 1.87 -1.88
CA VAL A 46 2.41 2.69 -1.29
C VAL A 46 2.66 3.84 -2.24
N VAL A 47 2.29 5.05 -1.84
CA VAL A 47 2.36 6.24 -2.68
C VAL A 47 3.57 7.07 -2.33
N VAL A 48 4.40 7.34 -3.33
CA VAL A 48 5.56 8.23 -3.21
C VAL A 48 5.39 9.40 -4.16
N ASP A 49 5.99 10.54 -3.82
CA ASP A 49 5.94 11.72 -4.68
C ASP A 49 6.81 11.52 -5.92
N LYS A 50 8.04 11.11 -5.71
CA LYS A 50 9.00 10.85 -6.78
C LYS A 50 9.76 9.57 -6.47
N ILE A 51 10.12 8.84 -7.54
CA ILE A 51 10.95 7.66 -7.40
C ILE A 51 12.41 8.08 -7.60
N ARG A 52 13.21 7.89 -6.56
CA ARG A 52 14.64 8.11 -6.61
C ARG A 52 15.30 6.75 -6.75
N GLY A 53 15.82 6.48 -7.94
CA GLY A 53 16.45 5.20 -8.24
C GLY A 53 15.57 4.29 -9.09
N ASP A 54 15.71 3.00 -8.88
CA ASP A 54 15.09 1.99 -9.72
C ASP A 54 13.71 1.57 -9.18
N TYR A 55 12.67 1.80 -9.98
CA TYR A 55 11.30 1.41 -9.63
C TYR A 55 11.18 -0.09 -9.33
N LEU A 56 11.81 -0.93 -10.16
CA LEU A 56 11.73 -2.37 -9.97
C LEU A 56 12.40 -2.81 -8.67
N LYS A 57 13.50 -2.17 -8.33
CA LYS A 57 14.20 -2.47 -7.07
C LYS A 57 13.36 -2.07 -5.87
N LEU A 58 12.75 -0.89 -5.91
CA LEU A 58 11.88 -0.43 -4.82
C LEU A 58 10.67 -1.34 -4.68
N SER A 59 10.06 -1.74 -5.80
CA SER A 59 8.94 -2.67 -5.77
C SER A 59 9.35 -4.02 -5.17
N ALA A 60 10.52 -4.52 -5.54
CA ALA A 60 11.04 -5.77 -4.97
C ALA A 60 11.25 -5.66 -3.47
N ASP A 61 11.76 -4.51 -3.00
CA ASP A 61 11.95 -4.26 -1.57
C ASP A 61 10.61 -4.29 -0.83
N LEU A 62 9.57 -3.70 -1.42
CA LEU A 62 8.23 -3.73 -0.82
C LEU A 62 7.69 -5.16 -0.70
N PHE A 63 7.89 -5.99 -1.73
CA PHE A 63 7.52 -7.41 -1.66
C PHE A 63 8.34 -8.16 -0.64
N GLY A 64 9.62 -7.81 -0.49
CA GLY A 64 10.49 -8.42 0.52
C GLY A 64 9.99 -8.21 1.93
N LEU A 65 9.39 -7.07 2.21
CA LEU A 65 8.85 -6.75 3.54
C LEU A 65 7.58 -7.55 3.87
N VAL A 66 6.88 -8.05 2.86
CA VAL A 66 5.63 -8.80 3.04
C VAL A 66 5.84 -10.03 3.92
N ARG A 67 6.97 -10.73 3.75
CA ARG A 67 7.26 -11.97 4.51
C ARG A 67 7.31 -11.75 6.01
N GLY A 68 7.72 -10.57 6.44
CA GLY A 68 7.84 -10.27 7.88
C GLY A 68 6.52 -9.84 8.51
N VAL A 69 5.46 -9.70 7.72
CA VAL A 69 4.17 -9.23 8.21
C VAL A 69 3.06 -10.23 7.90
N ASN A 70 2.73 -10.41 6.63
CA ASN A 70 1.67 -11.33 6.22
C ASN A 70 1.78 -11.58 4.73
N LYS A 71 1.86 -12.86 4.34
CA LYS A 71 2.04 -13.24 2.93
C LYS A 71 0.86 -12.90 2.02
N ARG A 72 -0.29 -12.54 2.58
CA ARG A 72 -1.46 -12.13 1.80
C ARG A 72 -1.36 -10.71 1.28
N ILE A 73 -0.39 -9.93 1.74
CA ILE A 73 -0.22 -8.54 1.31
C ILE A 73 0.26 -8.50 -0.14
N GLU A 74 -0.44 -7.71 -0.94
CA GLU A 74 -0.12 -7.45 -2.34
C GLU A 74 0.20 -5.96 -2.47
N PRO A 75 1.49 -5.56 -2.37
CA PRO A 75 1.83 -4.15 -2.42
C PRO A 75 1.96 -3.65 -3.86
N VAL A 76 1.55 -2.42 -4.09
CA VAL A 76 1.80 -1.73 -5.36
C VAL A 76 2.46 -0.38 -5.06
N LEU A 77 3.51 -0.07 -5.80
CA LEU A 77 4.20 1.21 -5.68
C LEU A 77 3.63 2.19 -6.69
N LEU A 78 3.08 3.30 -6.19
CA LEU A 78 2.50 4.35 -7.03
C LEU A 78 3.29 5.63 -6.87
N CYS A 79 3.64 6.24 -7.99
CA CYS A 79 4.36 7.51 -8.01
C CYS A 79 3.39 8.62 -8.43
N ARG A 80 3.15 9.58 -7.52
CA ARG A 80 2.19 10.66 -7.78
C ARG A 80 2.51 11.43 -9.06
N SER A 81 3.77 11.72 -9.29
CA SER A 81 4.19 12.51 -10.44
C SER A 81 4.02 11.80 -11.79
N LYS A 82 3.80 10.49 -11.76
CA LYS A 82 3.70 9.67 -12.98
C LYS A 82 2.36 8.96 -13.13
N ASP A 83 1.38 9.31 -12.32
CA ASP A 83 0.06 8.68 -12.41
C ASP A 83 -0.76 9.31 -13.54
N ARG A 84 -0.83 8.60 -14.67
CA ARG A 84 -1.58 9.06 -15.84
C ARG A 84 -2.87 8.29 -16.08
N SER A 85 -3.07 7.20 -15.36
CA SER A 85 -4.22 6.33 -15.56
C SER A 85 -5.43 6.69 -14.70
N GLY A 86 -5.22 7.55 -13.70
CA GLY A 86 -6.26 7.84 -12.71
C GLY A 86 -6.39 6.77 -11.64
N PHE A 87 -5.53 5.75 -11.66
CA PHE A 87 -5.58 4.67 -10.68
C PHE A 87 -5.36 5.18 -9.26
N LEU A 88 -4.37 6.07 -9.06
CA LEU A 88 -4.08 6.64 -7.76
C LEU A 88 -5.29 7.40 -7.21
N GLU A 89 -5.94 8.22 -8.04
CA GLU A 89 -7.13 8.96 -7.62
C GLU A 89 -8.24 8.00 -7.21
N SER A 90 -8.45 6.94 -7.99
CA SER A 90 -9.44 5.92 -7.68
C SER A 90 -9.15 5.25 -6.35
N VAL A 91 -7.89 4.90 -6.09
CA VAL A 91 -7.47 4.26 -4.83
C VAL A 91 -7.70 5.21 -3.65
N ILE A 92 -7.38 6.49 -3.81
CA ILE A 92 -7.60 7.48 -2.75
C ILE A 92 -9.09 7.62 -2.43
N LYS A 93 -9.93 7.67 -3.45
CA LYS A 93 -11.37 7.84 -3.25
C LYS A 93 -12.04 6.64 -2.61
N SER A 94 -11.68 5.44 -3.02
CA SER A 94 -12.36 4.22 -2.57
C SER A 94 -11.64 3.49 -1.45
N GLY A 95 -10.37 3.78 -1.22
CA GLY A 95 -9.56 3.07 -0.24
C GLY A 95 -9.66 3.66 1.15
N LYS A 96 -9.03 2.95 2.09
CA LYS A 96 -8.88 3.44 3.46
C LYS A 96 -7.43 3.89 3.65
N ILE A 97 -7.25 5.16 3.98
CA ILE A 97 -5.91 5.71 4.23
C ILE A 97 -5.39 5.16 5.55
N ILE A 98 -4.30 4.41 5.48
CA ILE A 98 -3.64 3.83 6.66
C ILE A 98 -2.59 4.80 7.20
N TYR A 99 -1.92 5.50 6.31
CA TYR A 99 -0.92 6.49 6.68
C TYR A 99 -0.91 7.62 5.66
N LYS A 100 -0.77 8.84 6.15
CA LYS A 100 -0.62 10.03 5.31
C LYS A 100 0.42 10.94 5.92
N SER A 101 1.39 11.34 5.11
CA SER A 101 2.41 12.30 5.53
C SER A 101 1.77 13.67 5.80
N GLU A 102 2.31 14.40 6.78
CA GLU A 102 1.80 15.71 7.17
C GLU A 102 2.33 16.87 6.30
N HIS A 103 2.96 16.57 5.20
CA HIS A 103 3.49 17.61 4.31
C HIS A 103 2.43 18.20 3.42
#